data_485df70c0137c5db704139b1291ea9a7
#
_entry.id   485df70c0137c5db704139b1291ea9a7
#
_cell.length_a   1.000
_cell.length_b   1.000
_cell.length_c   1.000
_cell.angle_alpha   90.00
_cell.angle_beta   90.00
_cell.angle_gamma   90.00
#
_symmetry.space_group_name_H-M   'P 1'
#
loop_
_entity.id
_entity.type
_entity.pdbx_description
1 polymer ?
#
loop_
_entity_poly.entity_id
_entity_poly.type
_entity_poly.pdbx_seq_one_letter_code
_entity_poly.pdbx_strand_id
1 'polypeptide(L)'
;MKKISKTIENYESISKEVKFLPKSMIRLKILECLYESPMNMKSINQKTKFNYSAISNNMHMMELGGYIYQESNNYFLSNSMRIIMGNMLQLGKLMCLLEYISPICQDHIVHVLPIDSIITLHHLYDVDLVESDGLNVYRTYDIIKKSISKSEYVNAILPLSYKQFNNSFNRLLSKKKKVHIMAPADIKEFLIKDLNVSNDNLKIDFMDCDEVSYILLLCTDTKMILGFFKDDENFDQNRLLISTQDECIKWANDLFDHFKKENI
;
A
#
# COMPACT_ATOMS: atom_id res chain seq x y z
N MET A 1 -2.52 -13.67 -20.19
CA MET A 1 -3.26 -14.88 -19.80
C MET A 1 -2.47 -16.19 -19.89
N LYS A 2 -1.67 -16.52 -20.94
CA LYS A 2 -0.90 -17.79 -21.02
C LYS A 2 0.13 -18.03 -19.90
N LYS A 3 0.73 -16.98 -19.31
CA LYS A 3 1.72 -17.11 -18.21
C LYS A 3 1.10 -17.51 -16.87
N ILE A 4 -0.11 -17.04 -16.55
CA ILE A 4 -0.80 -17.33 -15.29
C ILE A 4 -1.27 -18.79 -15.26
N SER A 5 -1.80 -19.32 -16.36
CA SER A 5 -2.18 -20.72 -16.49
C SER A 5 -1.01 -21.67 -16.18
N LYS A 6 0.18 -21.38 -16.73
CA LYS A 6 1.38 -22.20 -16.50
C LYS A 6 1.84 -22.19 -15.02
N THR A 7 1.62 -21.09 -14.29
CA THR A 7 1.94 -20.97 -12.86
C THR A 7 1.01 -21.85 -12.02
N ILE A 8 -0.28 -21.90 -12.36
CA ILE A 8 -1.27 -22.73 -11.66
C ILE A 8 -1.00 -24.23 -11.92
N GLU A 9 -0.67 -24.60 -13.18
CA GLU A 9 -0.30 -25.99 -13.52
C GLU A 9 0.94 -26.48 -12.76
N ASN A 10 1.89 -25.59 -12.47
CA ASN A 10 3.09 -25.93 -11.70
C ASN A 10 2.86 -25.92 -10.17
N TYR A 11 1.69 -25.46 -9.69
CA TYR A 11 1.42 -25.33 -8.25
C TYR A 11 1.51 -26.67 -7.52
N GLU A 12 1.08 -27.78 -8.14
CA GLU A 12 1.16 -29.10 -7.53
C GLU A 12 2.60 -29.53 -7.28
N SER A 13 3.55 -29.18 -8.17
CA SER A 13 4.96 -29.52 -8.04
C SER A 13 5.64 -28.79 -6.87
N ILE A 14 5.21 -27.54 -6.60
CA ILE A 14 5.76 -26.71 -5.51
C ILE A 14 4.92 -26.75 -4.23
N SER A 15 3.78 -27.46 -4.26
CA SER A 15 2.83 -27.44 -3.12
C SER A 15 3.41 -28.00 -1.82
N LYS A 16 4.40 -28.90 -1.90
CA LYS A 16 5.07 -29.47 -0.72
C LYS A 16 5.88 -28.40 -0.01
N GLU A 17 6.68 -27.61 -0.75
CA GLU A 17 7.47 -26.50 -0.21
C GLU A 17 6.56 -25.40 0.34
N VAL A 18 5.55 -24.99 -0.42
CA VAL A 18 4.58 -23.97 -0.02
C VAL A 18 3.85 -24.37 1.25
N LYS A 19 3.50 -25.66 1.42
CA LYS A 19 2.85 -26.17 2.63
C LYS A 19 3.81 -26.38 3.79
N PHE A 20 5.07 -26.71 3.52
CA PHE A 20 6.05 -27.03 4.55
C PHE A 20 6.36 -25.83 5.44
N LEU A 21 6.55 -24.64 4.85
CA LEU A 21 6.97 -23.45 5.58
C LEU A 21 5.89 -22.92 6.54
N PRO A 22 4.63 -22.67 6.11
CA PRO A 22 3.61 -22.09 6.98
C PRO A 22 3.04 -23.05 8.03
N LYS A 23 3.25 -24.36 7.90
CA LYS A 23 2.73 -25.35 8.87
C LYS A 23 3.30 -25.23 10.28
N SER A 24 4.43 -24.56 10.45
CA SER A 24 5.10 -24.44 11.75
C SER A 24 5.47 -23.01 12.06
N MET A 25 4.79 -22.41 13.04
CA MET A 25 5.15 -21.08 13.56
C MET A 25 6.59 -21.02 14.08
N ILE A 26 7.08 -22.14 14.66
CA ILE A 26 8.47 -22.22 15.11
C ILE A 26 9.42 -22.06 13.93
N ARG A 27 9.14 -22.76 12.82
CA ARG A 27 9.95 -22.68 11.59
C ARG A 27 9.93 -21.27 10.99
N LEU A 28 8.74 -20.66 10.85
CA LEU A 28 8.61 -19.31 10.34
C LEU A 28 9.40 -18.30 11.19
N LYS A 29 9.27 -18.38 12.51
CA LYS A 29 10.00 -17.51 13.43
C LYS A 29 11.52 -17.69 13.36
N ILE A 30 12.01 -18.90 13.19
CA ILE A 30 13.44 -19.15 12.98
C ILE A 30 13.91 -18.55 11.67
N LEU A 31 13.17 -18.77 10.58
CA LEU A 31 13.49 -18.22 9.26
C LEU A 31 13.46 -16.70 9.24
N GLU A 32 12.49 -16.08 9.92
CA GLU A 32 12.42 -14.62 10.10
C GLU A 32 13.69 -14.10 10.81
N CYS A 33 14.11 -14.75 11.91
CA CYS A 33 15.35 -14.40 12.60
C CYS A 33 16.58 -14.49 11.70
N LEU A 34 16.67 -15.56 10.91
CA LEU A 34 17.80 -15.78 9.98
C LEU A 34 17.74 -14.87 8.76
N TYR A 35 16.56 -14.37 8.39
CA TYR A 35 16.39 -13.38 7.33
C TYR A 35 16.99 -12.03 7.72
N GLU A 36 16.82 -11.63 8.99
CA GLU A 36 17.42 -10.41 9.52
C GLU A 36 18.95 -10.49 9.59
N SER A 37 19.47 -11.60 10.14
CA SER A 37 20.91 -11.81 10.25
C SER A 37 21.26 -13.30 10.53
N PRO A 38 22.44 -13.77 10.12
CA PRO A 38 22.93 -15.09 10.52
C PRO A 38 23.03 -15.22 12.05
N MET A 39 22.60 -16.34 12.61
CA MET A 39 22.54 -16.58 14.06
C MET A 39 22.93 -17.98 14.44
N ASN A 40 23.52 -18.15 15.64
CA ASN A 40 23.69 -19.44 16.26
C ASN A 40 22.43 -19.89 17.04
N MET A 41 22.39 -21.15 17.41
CA MET A 41 21.27 -21.76 18.13
C MET A 41 20.89 -20.99 19.41
N LYS A 42 21.88 -20.49 20.16
CA LYS A 42 21.68 -19.76 21.40
C LYS A 42 20.98 -18.42 21.15
N SER A 43 21.40 -17.68 20.12
CA SER A 43 20.79 -16.41 19.73
C SER A 43 19.34 -16.60 19.24
N ILE A 44 19.09 -17.65 18.44
CA ILE A 44 17.73 -18.02 18.00
C ILE A 44 16.84 -18.33 19.22
N ASN A 45 17.32 -19.13 20.17
CA ASN A 45 16.58 -19.43 21.41
C ASN A 45 16.26 -18.16 22.20
N GLN A 46 17.24 -17.25 22.38
CA GLN A 46 17.05 -16.01 23.10
C GLN A 46 16.01 -15.09 22.43
N LYS A 47 16.01 -15.03 21.08
CA LYS A 47 15.12 -14.18 20.31
C LYS A 47 13.70 -14.75 20.20
N THR A 48 13.57 -16.05 19.95
CA THR A 48 12.27 -16.71 19.75
C THR A 48 11.60 -17.19 21.03
N LYS A 49 12.38 -17.40 22.10
CA LYS A 49 11.95 -18.02 23.37
C LYS A 49 11.47 -19.45 23.25
N PHE A 50 11.69 -20.12 22.12
CA PHE A 50 11.37 -21.54 21.97
C PHE A 50 12.41 -22.42 22.67
N ASN A 51 12.01 -23.62 23.11
CA ASN A 51 12.95 -24.55 23.71
C ASN A 51 13.95 -25.12 22.68
N TYR A 52 15.14 -25.50 23.15
CA TYR A 52 16.23 -25.97 22.28
C TYR A 52 15.86 -27.21 21.43
N SER A 53 15.07 -28.12 21.97
CA SER A 53 14.65 -29.32 21.24
C SER A 53 13.77 -28.96 20.05
N ALA A 54 12.80 -28.06 20.23
CA ALA A 54 11.93 -27.60 19.15
C ALA A 54 12.72 -26.84 18.08
N ILE A 55 13.68 -26.00 18.48
CA ILE A 55 14.56 -25.28 17.54
C ILE A 55 15.40 -26.31 16.77
N SER A 56 16.11 -27.21 17.47
CA SER A 56 17.01 -28.21 16.87
C SER A 56 16.29 -29.09 15.83
N ASN A 57 15.10 -29.59 16.17
CA ASN A 57 14.30 -30.40 15.26
C ASN A 57 13.91 -29.64 13.98
N ASN A 58 13.48 -28.39 14.10
CA ASN A 58 13.11 -27.58 12.95
C ASN A 58 14.34 -27.18 12.12
N MET A 59 15.48 -26.84 12.77
CA MET A 59 16.74 -26.54 12.11
C MET A 59 17.21 -27.74 11.27
N HIS A 60 17.24 -28.93 11.87
CA HIS A 60 17.61 -30.16 11.17
C HIS A 60 16.73 -30.41 9.93
N MET A 61 15.40 -30.28 10.06
CA MET A 61 14.49 -30.46 8.93
C MET A 61 14.70 -29.41 7.83
N MET A 62 15.02 -28.17 8.19
CA MET A 62 15.28 -27.09 7.24
C MET A 62 16.65 -27.27 6.57
N GLU A 63 17.63 -27.76 7.27
CA GLU A 63 18.96 -28.07 6.74
C GLU A 63 18.89 -29.24 5.74
N LEU A 64 18.18 -30.33 6.07
CA LEU A 64 17.91 -31.45 5.16
C LEU A 64 17.15 -30.99 3.89
N GLY A 65 16.27 -29.99 4.00
CA GLY A 65 15.55 -29.41 2.87
C GLY A 65 16.37 -28.40 2.06
N GLY A 66 17.61 -28.09 2.46
CA GLY A 66 18.44 -27.10 1.79
C GLY A 66 17.95 -25.66 1.94
N TYR A 67 17.09 -25.37 2.93
CA TYR A 67 16.59 -24.04 3.21
C TYR A 67 17.56 -23.17 3.99
N ILE A 68 18.36 -23.83 4.86
CA ILE A 68 19.42 -23.22 5.65
C ILE A 68 20.70 -24.06 5.56
N TYR A 69 21.81 -23.44 5.90
CA TYR A 69 23.09 -24.13 6.05
C TYR A 69 23.86 -23.55 7.24
N GLN A 70 24.81 -24.34 7.77
CA GLN A 70 25.63 -23.91 8.89
C GLN A 70 27.06 -23.61 8.41
N GLU A 71 27.61 -22.50 8.86
CA GLU A 71 28.99 -22.12 8.67
C GLU A 71 29.54 -21.44 9.93
N SER A 72 30.71 -21.88 10.41
CA SER A 72 31.39 -21.28 11.59
C SER A 72 30.49 -21.06 12.79
N ASN A 73 29.64 -22.04 13.13
CA ASN A 73 28.70 -22.01 14.27
C ASN A 73 27.46 -21.11 14.10
N ASN A 74 27.30 -20.44 12.95
CA ASN A 74 26.08 -19.70 12.62
C ASN A 74 25.29 -20.42 11.52
N TYR A 75 23.97 -20.24 11.55
CA TYR A 75 23.07 -20.67 10.49
C TYR A 75 22.75 -19.52 9.57
N PHE A 76 22.64 -19.82 8.29
CA PHE A 76 22.34 -18.89 7.22
C PHE A 76 21.17 -19.41 6.40
N LEU A 77 20.37 -18.50 5.83
CA LEU A 77 19.42 -18.87 4.79
C LEU A 77 20.15 -19.18 3.50
N SER A 78 19.71 -20.24 2.79
CA SER A 78 20.12 -20.42 1.38
C SER A 78 19.60 -19.23 0.53
N ASN A 79 20.24 -19.00 -0.63
CA ASN A 79 19.86 -17.89 -1.52
C ASN A 79 18.37 -17.98 -1.94
N SER A 80 17.91 -19.19 -2.30
CA SER A 80 16.50 -19.42 -2.63
C SER A 80 15.58 -19.13 -1.46
N MET A 81 15.94 -19.57 -0.25
CA MET A 81 15.14 -19.34 0.95
C MET A 81 15.09 -17.85 1.33
N ARG A 82 16.17 -17.10 1.12
CA ARG A 82 16.17 -15.65 1.33
C ARG A 82 15.15 -14.94 0.43
N ILE A 83 15.08 -15.34 -0.86
CA ILE A 83 14.09 -14.80 -1.81
C ILE A 83 12.67 -15.18 -1.37
N ILE A 84 12.44 -16.45 -1.02
CA ILE A 84 11.14 -16.93 -0.57
C ILE A 84 10.68 -16.17 0.68
N MET A 85 11.55 -16.04 1.69
CA MET A 85 11.22 -15.32 2.93
C MET A 85 10.89 -13.85 2.68
N GLY A 86 11.62 -13.15 1.80
CA GLY A 86 11.29 -11.78 1.42
C GLY A 86 9.85 -11.65 0.90
N ASN A 87 9.45 -12.54 -0.02
CA ASN A 87 8.09 -12.55 -0.57
C ASN A 87 7.04 -12.98 0.49
N MET A 88 7.36 -13.94 1.37
CA MET A 88 6.45 -14.35 2.45
C MET A 88 6.21 -13.21 3.45
N LEU A 89 7.22 -12.42 3.77
CA LEU A 89 7.07 -11.26 4.65
C LEU A 89 6.19 -10.18 4.00
N GLN A 90 6.32 -9.95 2.70
CA GLN A 90 5.44 -9.04 1.95
C GLN A 90 3.99 -9.54 1.93
N LEU A 91 3.79 -10.85 1.70
CA LEU A 91 2.46 -11.45 1.81
C LEU A 91 1.89 -11.31 3.22
N GLY A 92 2.70 -11.51 4.26
CA GLY A 92 2.32 -11.27 5.65
C GLY A 92 1.85 -9.85 5.90
N LYS A 93 2.60 -8.85 5.43
CA LYS A 93 2.20 -7.43 5.50
C LYS A 93 0.87 -7.19 4.79
N LEU A 94 0.70 -7.75 3.59
CA LEU A 94 -0.54 -7.64 2.82
C LEU A 94 -1.74 -8.22 3.59
N MET A 95 -1.60 -9.42 4.16
CA MET A 95 -2.69 -10.05 4.91
C MET A 95 -3.09 -9.25 6.15
N CYS A 96 -2.12 -8.72 6.90
CA CYS A 96 -2.40 -7.84 8.05
C CYS A 96 -3.07 -6.53 7.59
N LEU A 97 -2.63 -5.95 6.49
CA LEU A 97 -3.27 -4.77 5.92
C LEU A 97 -4.73 -5.05 5.56
N LEU A 98 -5.01 -6.14 4.83
CA LEU A 98 -6.37 -6.50 4.41
C LEU A 98 -7.30 -6.77 5.59
N GLU A 99 -6.79 -7.38 6.67
CA GLU A 99 -7.54 -7.52 7.91
C GLU A 99 -7.87 -6.14 8.52
N TYR A 100 -6.88 -5.24 8.57
CA TYR A 100 -7.04 -3.91 9.13
C TYR A 100 -8.01 -3.02 8.32
N ILE A 101 -7.93 -3.05 6.98
CA ILE A 101 -8.80 -2.27 6.10
C ILE A 101 -10.03 -3.05 5.63
N SER A 102 -10.35 -4.19 6.26
CA SER A 102 -11.50 -5.02 5.85
C SER A 102 -12.82 -4.26 5.73
N PRO A 103 -13.13 -3.24 6.58
CA PRO A 103 -14.34 -2.43 6.40
C PRO A 103 -14.40 -1.67 5.07
N ILE A 104 -13.22 -1.30 4.51
CA ILE A 104 -13.17 -0.67 3.18
C ILE A 104 -13.31 -1.74 2.09
N CYS A 105 -12.59 -2.88 2.22
CA CYS A 105 -12.64 -3.93 1.20
C CYS A 105 -14.02 -4.57 1.00
N GLN A 106 -14.91 -4.50 2.02
CA GLN A 106 -16.25 -5.09 1.97
C GLN A 106 -17.30 -4.21 1.30
N ASP A 107 -17.19 -2.89 1.46
CA ASP A 107 -18.27 -1.97 1.13
C ASP A 107 -17.89 -0.93 0.05
N HIS A 108 -16.69 -1.04 -0.54
CA HIS A 108 -16.16 -0.01 -1.42
C HIS A 108 -15.65 -0.55 -2.75
N ILE A 109 -15.67 0.30 -3.74
CA ILE A 109 -15.18 0.06 -5.11
C ILE A 109 -13.63 0.12 -5.11
N VAL A 110 -12.97 -0.99 -4.73
CA VAL A 110 -11.50 -1.10 -4.69
C VAL A 110 -10.92 -1.76 -5.94
N HIS A 111 -11.74 -2.41 -6.76
CA HIS A 111 -11.33 -3.12 -7.97
C HIS A 111 -10.87 -2.19 -9.11
N VAL A 112 -11.11 -0.90 -8.98
CA VAL A 112 -10.62 0.15 -9.90
C VAL A 112 -9.11 0.40 -9.76
N LEU A 113 -8.48 -0.12 -8.71
CA LEU A 113 -7.03 -0.02 -8.58
C LEU A 113 -6.33 -0.83 -9.69
N PRO A 114 -5.33 -0.25 -10.38
CA PRO A 114 -4.54 -0.95 -11.37
C PRO A 114 -3.87 -2.19 -10.80
N ILE A 115 -3.70 -3.23 -11.62
CA ILE A 115 -3.12 -4.51 -11.17
C ILE A 115 -1.72 -4.33 -10.56
N ASP A 116 -0.91 -3.43 -11.08
CA ASP A 116 0.43 -3.14 -10.55
C ASP A 116 0.35 -2.52 -9.15
N SER A 117 -0.65 -1.67 -8.89
CA SER A 117 -0.90 -1.11 -7.56
C SER A 117 -1.44 -2.16 -6.59
N ILE A 118 -2.28 -3.10 -7.07
CA ILE A 118 -2.77 -4.23 -6.25
C ILE A 118 -1.61 -5.16 -5.85
N ILE A 119 -0.70 -5.50 -6.77
CA ILE A 119 0.45 -6.36 -6.49
C ILE A 119 1.37 -5.74 -5.42
N THR A 120 1.49 -4.42 -5.42
CA THR A 120 2.34 -3.66 -4.48
C THR A 120 1.60 -3.12 -3.26
N LEU A 121 0.35 -3.53 -3.03
CA LEU A 121 -0.51 -3.02 -1.95
C LEU A 121 0.09 -3.20 -0.54
N HIS A 122 0.99 -4.18 -0.36
CA HIS A 122 1.73 -4.41 0.89
C HIS A 122 2.59 -3.21 1.34
N HIS A 123 2.89 -2.26 0.45
CA HIS A 123 3.54 -0.99 0.80
C HIS A 123 2.65 -0.08 1.68
N LEU A 124 1.34 -0.33 1.70
CA LEU A 124 0.39 0.38 2.57
C LEU A 124 0.25 -0.25 3.96
N TYR A 125 1.14 -1.16 4.35
CA TYR A 125 1.08 -1.85 5.65
C TYR A 125 1.00 -0.89 6.85
N ASP A 126 1.71 0.24 6.78
CA ASP A 126 1.75 1.25 7.84
C ASP A 126 0.78 2.42 7.58
N VAL A 127 -0.36 2.15 6.96
CA VAL A 127 -1.42 3.14 6.75
C VAL A 127 -2.32 3.22 7.97
N ASP A 128 -2.84 4.41 8.26
CA ASP A 128 -3.87 4.63 9.28
C ASP A 128 -5.24 4.72 8.60
N LEU A 129 -6.22 3.97 9.10
CA LEU A 129 -7.62 4.16 8.78
C LEU A 129 -8.19 5.26 9.69
N VAL A 130 -8.53 6.40 9.10
CA VAL A 130 -9.13 7.53 9.82
C VAL A 130 -10.62 7.57 9.50
N GLU A 131 -11.42 7.59 10.56
CA GLU A 131 -12.88 7.70 10.47
C GLU A 131 -13.39 8.99 11.10
N SER A 132 -14.40 9.60 10.47
CA SER A 132 -15.21 10.64 11.09
C SER A 132 -16.21 9.98 12.06
N ASP A 133 -16.53 10.66 13.13
CA ASP A 133 -17.48 10.20 14.14
C ASP A 133 -18.54 11.26 14.46
N GLY A 134 -19.53 10.93 15.28
CA GLY A 134 -20.63 11.84 15.64
C GLY A 134 -20.19 13.10 16.38
N LEU A 135 -18.98 13.12 16.94
CA LEU A 135 -18.40 14.29 17.60
C LEU A 135 -17.59 15.16 16.64
N ASN A 136 -17.06 14.56 15.57
CA ASN A 136 -16.24 15.24 14.56
C ASN A 136 -16.57 14.72 13.14
N VAL A 137 -17.73 15.07 12.65
CA VAL A 137 -18.23 14.67 11.31
C VAL A 137 -17.38 15.22 10.15
N TYR A 138 -16.60 16.27 10.35
CA TYR A 138 -15.73 16.88 9.33
C TYR A 138 -14.27 16.50 9.47
N ARG A 139 -13.93 15.51 10.29
CA ARG A 139 -12.54 15.10 10.58
C ARG A 139 -11.75 14.82 9.33
N THR A 140 -12.27 14.02 8.43
CA THR A 140 -11.64 13.64 7.15
C THR A 140 -11.39 14.84 6.25
N TYR A 141 -12.38 15.73 6.11
CA TYR A 141 -12.27 16.96 5.34
C TYR A 141 -11.20 17.92 5.90
N ASP A 142 -11.16 18.07 7.23
CA ASP A 142 -10.16 18.92 7.88
C ASP A 142 -8.73 18.38 7.71
N ILE A 143 -8.58 17.07 7.70
CA ILE A 143 -7.29 16.43 7.43
C ILE A 143 -6.85 16.71 6.00
N ILE A 144 -7.73 16.54 5.01
CA ILE A 144 -7.45 16.85 3.61
C ILE A 144 -7.02 18.32 3.46
N LYS A 145 -7.83 19.26 3.97
CA LYS A 145 -7.53 20.70 3.93
C LYS A 145 -6.19 21.05 4.57
N LYS A 146 -5.90 20.50 5.76
CA LYS A 146 -4.64 20.72 6.46
C LYS A 146 -3.46 20.16 5.69
N SER A 147 -3.60 19.00 5.08
CA SER A 147 -2.55 18.37 4.28
C SER A 147 -2.22 19.21 3.05
N ILE A 148 -3.23 19.62 2.27
CA ILE A 148 -3.03 20.52 1.13
C ILE A 148 -2.33 21.83 1.57
N SER A 149 -2.81 22.47 2.63
CA SER A 149 -2.33 23.81 3.02
C SER A 149 -0.88 23.84 3.54
N LYS A 150 -0.33 22.70 3.95
CA LYS A 150 1.01 22.57 4.55
C LYS A 150 2.06 22.02 3.58
N SER A 151 1.66 21.55 2.41
CA SER A 151 2.55 20.85 1.47
C SER A 151 3.38 21.79 0.61
N GLU A 152 4.49 21.28 0.08
CA GLU A 152 5.34 21.92 -0.91
C GLU A 152 4.82 21.67 -2.34
N TYR A 153 4.18 20.52 -2.57
CA TYR A 153 3.48 20.19 -3.81
C TYR A 153 2.30 19.27 -3.51
N VAL A 154 1.36 19.20 -4.44
CA VAL A 154 0.25 18.24 -4.38
C VAL A 154 0.02 17.61 -5.74
N ASN A 155 0.03 16.28 -5.80
CA ASN A 155 -0.54 15.49 -6.88
C ASN A 155 -1.87 14.92 -6.38
N ALA A 156 -2.97 15.16 -7.10
CA ALA A 156 -4.29 14.76 -6.65
C ALA A 156 -5.10 14.09 -7.76
N ILE A 157 -5.82 13.01 -7.41
CA ILE A 157 -6.94 12.50 -8.19
C ILE A 157 -8.20 12.95 -7.45
N LEU A 158 -9.04 13.73 -8.10
CA LEU A 158 -10.24 14.30 -7.52
C LEU A 158 -11.48 13.81 -8.28
N PRO A 159 -12.22 12.85 -7.74
CA PRO A 159 -13.43 12.32 -8.37
C PRO A 159 -14.62 13.29 -8.24
N LEU A 160 -14.48 14.32 -7.41
CA LEU A 160 -15.50 15.32 -7.15
C LEU A 160 -14.88 16.69 -6.87
N SER A 161 -15.61 17.75 -7.21
CA SER A 161 -15.21 19.12 -6.91
C SER A 161 -15.78 19.57 -5.56
N TYR A 162 -14.89 19.92 -4.64
CA TYR A 162 -15.27 20.41 -3.32
C TYR A 162 -14.70 21.82 -3.11
N LYS A 163 -15.55 22.82 -2.98
CA LYS A 163 -15.15 24.23 -2.88
C LYS A 163 -14.09 24.50 -1.81
N GLN A 164 -14.14 23.77 -0.69
CA GLN A 164 -13.17 23.94 0.39
C GLN A 164 -11.77 23.39 0.01
N PHE A 165 -11.72 22.31 -0.77
CA PHE A 165 -10.45 21.79 -1.28
C PHE A 165 -9.89 22.74 -2.34
N ASN A 166 -10.73 23.20 -3.26
CA ASN A 166 -10.36 24.18 -4.30
C ASN A 166 -9.78 25.47 -3.70
N ASN A 167 -10.39 25.97 -2.61
CA ASN A 167 -9.85 27.09 -1.86
C ASN A 167 -8.45 26.78 -1.25
N SER A 168 -8.21 25.56 -0.80
CA SER A 168 -6.91 25.17 -0.26
C SER A 168 -5.85 25.04 -1.34
N PHE A 169 -6.21 24.53 -2.52
CA PHE A 169 -5.34 24.53 -3.70
C PHE A 169 -5.01 25.95 -4.16
N ASN A 170 -5.98 26.85 -4.24
CA ASN A 170 -5.74 28.25 -4.61
C ASN A 170 -4.78 28.96 -3.64
N ARG A 171 -4.88 28.67 -2.33
CA ARG A 171 -3.93 29.19 -1.33
C ARG A 171 -2.51 28.64 -1.53
N LEU A 172 -2.41 27.38 -1.94
CA LEU A 172 -1.12 26.75 -2.22
C LEU A 172 -0.50 27.38 -3.48
N LEU A 173 -1.29 27.57 -4.54
CA LEU A 173 -0.90 28.22 -5.78
C LEU A 173 -0.45 29.68 -5.56
N SER A 174 -1.11 30.43 -4.67
CA SER A 174 -0.70 31.80 -4.33
C SER A 174 0.68 31.86 -3.66
N LYS A 175 1.14 30.75 -3.07
CA LYS A 175 2.49 30.57 -2.51
C LYS A 175 3.50 30.04 -3.56
N LYS A 176 3.14 30.00 -4.84
CA LYS A 176 3.95 29.46 -5.95
C LYS A 176 4.32 27.98 -5.79
N LYS A 177 3.49 27.21 -5.09
CA LYS A 177 3.65 25.76 -4.95
C LYS A 177 2.97 25.04 -6.11
N LYS A 178 3.45 23.85 -6.46
CA LYS A 178 2.94 23.07 -7.60
C LYS A 178 1.71 22.25 -7.21
N VAL A 179 0.70 22.31 -8.07
CA VAL A 179 -0.53 21.52 -7.94
C VAL A 179 -0.80 20.81 -9.26
N HIS A 180 -0.89 19.49 -9.22
CA HIS A 180 -1.26 18.69 -10.38
C HIS A 180 -2.51 17.89 -10.02
N ILE A 181 -3.60 18.11 -10.74
CA ILE A 181 -4.90 17.46 -10.52
C ILE A 181 -5.23 16.60 -11.72
N MET A 182 -5.64 15.36 -11.48
CA MET A 182 -6.36 14.53 -12.44
C MET A 182 -7.81 14.43 -11.97
N ALA A 183 -8.75 14.55 -12.88
CA ALA A 183 -10.16 14.55 -12.57
C ALA A 183 -10.99 14.01 -13.74
N PRO A 184 -12.15 13.39 -13.49
CA PRO A 184 -13.08 13.01 -14.54
C PRO A 184 -13.54 14.24 -15.36
N ALA A 185 -13.81 14.03 -16.63
CA ALA A 185 -14.21 15.10 -17.53
C ALA A 185 -15.56 15.77 -17.15
N ASP A 186 -16.45 15.04 -16.50
CA ASP A 186 -17.78 15.49 -16.10
C ASP A 186 -17.77 16.55 -15.00
N ILE A 187 -16.71 16.61 -14.14
CA ILE A 187 -16.57 17.67 -13.12
C ILE A 187 -15.76 18.88 -13.58
N LYS A 188 -15.36 18.93 -14.86
CA LYS A 188 -14.51 19.97 -15.43
C LYS A 188 -15.03 21.38 -15.16
N GLU A 189 -16.30 21.65 -15.44
CA GLU A 189 -16.89 22.97 -15.29
C GLU A 189 -16.84 23.46 -13.83
N PHE A 190 -17.07 22.56 -12.88
CA PHE A 190 -17.02 22.87 -11.45
C PHE A 190 -15.59 23.18 -10.98
N LEU A 191 -14.60 22.42 -11.45
CA LEU A 191 -13.19 22.66 -11.09
C LEU A 191 -12.67 23.97 -11.69
N ILE A 192 -12.94 24.23 -12.97
CA ILE A 192 -12.49 25.46 -13.65
C ILE A 192 -13.11 26.72 -13.04
N LYS A 193 -14.34 26.65 -12.57
CA LYS A 193 -15.04 27.76 -11.94
C LYS A 193 -14.39 28.20 -10.62
N ASP A 194 -13.91 27.24 -9.85
CA ASP A 194 -13.44 27.47 -8.47
C ASP A 194 -11.92 27.56 -8.35
N LEU A 195 -11.17 27.06 -9.34
CA LEU A 195 -9.70 27.07 -9.36
C LEU A 195 -9.14 28.23 -10.20
N ASN A 196 -8.00 28.77 -9.77
CA ASN A 196 -7.25 29.75 -10.55
C ASN A 196 -6.48 29.06 -11.69
N VAL A 197 -7.20 28.72 -12.75
CA VAL A 197 -6.66 27.99 -13.92
C VAL A 197 -5.60 28.73 -14.71
N SER A 198 -5.45 30.05 -14.51
CA SER A 198 -4.41 30.88 -15.15
C SER A 198 -3.06 30.84 -14.42
N ASN A 199 -2.94 30.05 -13.35
CA ASN A 199 -1.71 29.95 -12.57
C ASN A 199 -0.76 28.91 -13.18
N ASP A 200 0.47 29.33 -13.56
CA ASP A 200 1.48 28.47 -14.19
C ASP A 200 1.91 27.26 -13.33
N ASN A 201 1.64 27.26 -12.03
CA ASN A 201 1.94 26.17 -11.13
C ASN A 201 0.78 25.16 -11.00
N LEU A 202 -0.35 25.39 -11.69
CA LEU A 202 -1.48 24.46 -11.75
C LEU A 202 -1.45 23.69 -13.06
N LYS A 203 -1.49 22.36 -12.95
CA LYS A 203 -1.77 21.46 -14.06
C LYS A 203 -3.05 20.70 -13.77
N ILE A 204 -3.97 20.63 -14.73
CA ILE A 204 -5.18 19.80 -14.63
C ILE A 204 -5.25 18.92 -15.87
N ASP A 205 -5.30 17.62 -15.67
CA ASP A 205 -5.56 16.60 -16.70
C ASP A 205 -6.99 16.06 -16.50
N PHE A 206 -7.86 16.25 -17.48
CA PHE A 206 -9.20 15.68 -17.46
C PHE A 206 -9.17 14.32 -18.14
N MET A 207 -9.68 13.31 -17.41
CA MET A 207 -9.62 11.91 -17.80
C MET A 207 -10.98 11.43 -18.30
N ASP A 208 -10.96 10.62 -19.34
CA ASP A 208 -12.13 9.95 -19.85
C ASP A 208 -12.05 8.44 -19.50
N CYS A 209 -11.77 8.18 -18.22
CA CYS A 209 -11.68 6.83 -17.68
C CYS A 209 -12.47 6.71 -16.37
N ASP A 210 -13.23 5.65 -16.23
CA ASP A 210 -14.15 5.43 -15.11
C ASP A 210 -13.39 5.25 -13.78
N GLU A 211 -12.19 4.69 -13.80
CA GLU A 211 -11.41 4.39 -12.59
C GLU A 211 -11.09 5.63 -11.77
N VAL A 212 -10.79 6.76 -12.44
CA VAL A 212 -10.50 8.04 -11.77
C VAL A 212 -11.74 8.60 -11.06
N SER A 213 -12.94 8.21 -11.48
CA SER A 213 -14.20 8.65 -10.89
C SER A 213 -14.47 8.06 -9.50
N TYR A 214 -13.79 6.96 -9.13
CA TYR A 214 -14.04 6.22 -7.89
C TYR A 214 -12.92 6.30 -6.86
N ILE A 215 -11.85 7.08 -7.14
CA ILE A 215 -10.69 7.20 -6.25
C ILE A 215 -10.46 8.67 -5.90
N LEU A 216 -10.38 8.98 -4.60
CA LEU A 216 -9.78 10.22 -4.13
C LEU A 216 -8.34 9.91 -3.69
N LEU A 217 -7.36 10.55 -4.34
CA LEU A 217 -5.95 10.43 -3.98
C LEU A 217 -5.34 11.80 -3.78
N LEU A 218 -4.61 11.97 -2.68
CA LEU A 218 -3.70 13.10 -2.50
C LEU A 218 -2.31 12.58 -2.14
N CYS A 219 -1.33 12.98 -2.91
CA CYS A 219 0.09 12.77 -2.65
C CYS A 219 0.76 14.13 -2.44
N THR A 220 1.39 14.29 -1.30
CA THR A 220 2.18 15.48 -0.96
C THR A 220 3.62 15.07 -0.67
N ASP A 221 4.48 16.04 -0.39
CA ASP A 221 5.85 15.81 0.08
C ASP A 221 5.95 15.02 1.40
N THR A 222 4.89 15.02 2.22
CA THR A 222 4.93 14.43 3.57
C THR A 222 3.80 13.48 3.89
N LYS A 223 2.84 13.32 2.97
CA LYS A 223 1.64 12.54 3.28
C LYS A 223 0.95 12.01 2.04
N MET A 224 0.41 10.80 2.14
CA MET A 224 -0.60 10.30 1.24
C MET A 224 -1.98 10.24 1.92
N ILE A 225 -3.04 10.46 1.16
CA ILE A 225 -4.44 10.27 1.56
C ILE A 225 -5.14 9.55 0.42
N LEU A 226 -5.84 8.47 0.76
CA LEU A 226 -6.60 7.65 -0.19
C LEU A 226 -8.02 7.44 0.33
N GLY A 227 -9.01 7.70 -0.51
CA GLY A 227 -10.41 7.47 -0.25
C GLY A 227 -11.09 6.76 -1.41
N PHE A 228 -12.18 6.05 -1.13
CA PHE A 228 -12.91 5.26 -2.11
C PHE A 228 -14.40 5.59 -2.10
N PHE A 229 -15.06 5.23 -3.17
CA PHE A 229 -16.51 5.22 -3.25
C PHE A 229 -17.04 3.90 -2.71
N LYS A 230 -18.22 3.95 -2.13
CA LYS A 230 -18.96 2.75 -1.71
C LYS A 230 -19.55 2.04 -2.92
N ASP A 231 -19.99 0.81 -2.73
CA ASP A 231 -20.66 0.02 -3.78
C ASP A 231 -21.94 0.68 -4.32
N ASP A 232 -22.54 1.63 -3.56
CA ASP A 232 -23.67 2.45 -4.00
C ASP A 232 -23.29 3.70 -4.79
N GLU A 233 -22.01 3.77 -5.24
CA GLU A 233 -21.42 4.88 -6.00
C GLU A 233 -21.37 6.22 -5.27
N ASN A 234 -21.57 6.24 -3.95
CA ASN A 234 -21.38 7.44 -3.13
C ASN A 234 -19.97 7.49 -2.55
N PHE A 235 -19.31 8.65 -2.63
CA PHE A 235 -18.01 8.84 -1.98
C PHE A 235 -18.13 8.66 -0.47
N ASP A 236 -17.29 7.79 0.11
CA ASP A 236 -17.24 7.66 1.58
C ASP A 236 -16.43 8.81 2.19
N GLN A 237 -17.14 9.89 2.48
CA GLN A 237 -16.56 11.04 3.14
C GLN A 237 -16.15 10.80 4.61
N ASN A 238 -16.48 9.64 5.17
CA ASN A 238 -16.23 9.34 6.58
C ASN A 238 -14.95 8.52 6.80
N ARG A 239 -14.40 7.88 5.77
CA ARG A 239 -13.24 7.00 5.88
C ARG A 239 -12.15 7.36 4.91
N LEU A 240 -10.91 7.44 5.40
CA LEU A 240 -9.72 7.68 4.59
C LEU A 240 -8.58 6.82 5.09
N LEU A 241 -7.76 6.32 4.15
CA LEU A 241 -6.46 5.74 4.44
C LEU A 241 -5.41 6.85 4.36
N ILE A 242 -4.59 6.98 5.40
CA ILE A 242 -3.64 8.09 5.53
C ILE A 242 -2.30 7.53 6.00
N SER A 243 -1.20 7.99 5.41
CA SER A 243 0.14 7.68 5.91
C SER A 243 1.11 8.81 5.68
N THR A 244 2.14 8.86 6.54
CA THR A 244 3.32 9.73 6.41
C THR A 244 4.58 8.91 6.12
N GLN A 245 4.45 7.60 5.92
CA GLN A 245 5.58 6.72 5.62
C GLN A 245 5.98 6.83 4.15
N ASP A 246 7.28 6.85 3.91
CA ASP A 246 7.84 7.04 2.55
C ASP A 246 7.39 5.96 1.57
N GLU A 247 7.26 4.69 2.01
CA GLU A 247 6.77 3.59 1.17
C GLU A 247 5.32 3.82 0.72
N CYS A 248 4.44 4.30 1.61
CA CYS A 248 3.06 4.64 1.30
C CYS A 248 2.96 5.84 0.35
N ILE A 249 3.75 6.89 0.61
CA ILE A 249 3.80 8.09 -0.25
C ILE A 249 4.30 7.72 -1.65
N LYS A 250 5.32 6.86 -1.73
CA LYS A 250 5.84 6.37 -3.01
C LYS A 250 4.77 5.57 -3.76
N TRP A 251 4.11 4.61 -3.10
CA TRP A 251 3.03 3.84 -3.71
C TRP A 251 1.92 4.73 -4.28
N ALA A 252 1.54 5.77 -3.54
CA ALA A 252 0.52 6.72 -3.96
C ALA A 252 0.96 7.55 -5.18
N ASN A 253 2.24 7.96 -5.25
CA ASN A 253 2.79 8.63 -6.43
C ASN A 253 2.89 7.68 -7.64
N ASP A 254 3.25 6.41 -7.43
CA ASP A 254 3.28 5.39 -8.49
C ASP A 254 1.86 5.16 -9.07
N LEU A 255 0.82 5.14 -8.21
CA LEU A 255 -0.59 5.09 -8.62
C LEU A 255 -0.99 6.32 -9.43
N PHE A 256 -0.63 7.52 -8.96
CA PHE A 256 -0.86 8.77 -9.69
C PHE A 256 -0.20 8.76 -11.07
N ASP A 257 1.07 8.34 -11.14
CA ASP A 257 1.83 8.28 -12.39
C ASP A 257 1.31 7.19 -13.35
N HIS A 258 0.68 6.13 -12.84
CA HIS A 258 0.01 5.14 -13.68
C HIS A 258 -1.12 5.78 -14.50
N PHE A 259 -2.07 6.46 -13.84
CA PHE A 259 -3.18 7.12 -14.53
C PHE A 259 -2.72 8.24 -15.47
N LYS A 260 -1.62 8.94 -15.11
CA LYS A 260 -1.04 9.95 -15.97
C LYS A 260 -0.51 9.39 -17.31
N LYS A 261 0.00 8.15 -17.31
CA LYS A 261 0.51 7.48 -18.54
C LYS A 261 -0.61 6.98 -19.44
N GLU A 262 -1.74 6.58 -18.88
CA GLU A 262 -2.90 6.13 -19.66
C GLU A 262 -3.58 7.26 -20.43
N ASN A 263 -3.32 8.51 -20.07
CA ASN A 263 -3.89 9.71 -20.70
C ASN A 263 -3.03 10.26 -21.88
N ILE A 264 -1.93 9.57 -22.22
CA ILE A 264 -1.04 9.93 -23.34
C ILE A 264 -1.27 9.00 -24.53
#